data_80b83009df411b06cdc96b65e33d4544
#
_entry.id   80b83009df411b06cdc96b65e33d4544
#
_cell.length_a   1.000
_cell.length_b   1.000
_cell.length_c   1.000
_cell.angle_alpha   90.00
_cell.angle_beta   90.00
_cell.angle_gamma   90.00
#
_symmetry.space_group_name_H-M   'P 1'
#
loop_
_entity.id
_entity.type
_entity.pdbx_description
1 polymer ?
#
loop_
_entity_poly.entity_id
_entity_poly.type
_entity_poly.pdbx_seq_one_letter_code
_entity_poly.pdbx_strand_id
1 'polypeptide(L)' 'MNKYMIIRSDNKSISPPMSKHEAILILKEYNKKGISSYVIPKNNYMTINYINKNSTSSLE' A
#
# COMPACT_ATOMS: atom_id res chain seq x y z
N MET A 1 10.77 1.34 -14.39
CA MET A 1 9.98 2.42 -13.83
C MET A 1 9.34 2.01 -12.53
N ASN A 2 9.30 2.93 -11.61
CA ASN A 2 8.77 2.63 -10.29
C ASN A 2 7.25 2.77 -10.26
N LYS A 3 6.62 1.80 -9.68
CA LYS A 3 5.17 1.82 -9.47
C LYS A 3 4.90 1.90 -7.98
N TYR A 4 3.75 2.45 -7.63
CA TYR A 4 3.36 2.62 -6.25
C TYR A 4 1.96 2.09 -6.03
N MET A 5 1.70 1.69 -4.81
CA MET A 5 0.39 1.16 -4.44
C MET A 5 -0.10 1.90 -3.21
N ILE A 6 -1.41 1.98 -3.07
CA ILE A 6 -2.03 2.64 -1.93
C ILE A 6 -2.71 1.59 -1.08
N ILE A 7 -2.45 1.66 0.21
CA ILE A 7 -3.08 0.75 1.17
C ILE A 7 -3.95 1.58 2.09
N ARG A 8 -5.22 1.23 2.16
CA ARG A 8 -6.15 1.91 3.07
C ARG A 8 -6.09 1.21 4.42
N SER A 9 -6.02 2.02 5.46
CA SER A 9 -5.93 1.46 6.81
C SER A 9 -7.28 0.96 7.31
N ASP A 10 -8.36 1.54 6.82
CA ASP A 10 -9.68 1.20 7.34
C ASP A 10 -10.16 -0.19 6.90
N ASN A 11 -10.00 -0.53 5.64
CA ASN A 11 -10.48 -1.82 5.15
C ASN A 11 -9.37 -2.71 4.61
N LYS A 12 -8.12 -2.28 4.74
CA LYS A 12 -6.95 -3.05 4.31
C LYS A 12 -6.90 -3.31 2.82
N SER A 13 -7.65 -2.55 2.03
CA SER A 13 -7.63 -2.74 0.59
C SER A 13 -6.32 -2.21 0.00
N ILE A 14 -5.90 -2.82 -1.10
CA ILE A 14 -4.65 -2.49 -1.76
C ILE A 14 -4.98 -2.14 -3.20
N SER A 15 -4.49 -0.99 -3.66
CA SER A 15 -4.76 -0.55 -5.01
C SER A 15 -3.84 -1.25 -6.02
N PRO A 16 -4.22 -1.25 -7.30
CA PRO A 16 -3.31 -1.69 -8.34
C PRO A 16 -2.09 -0.76 -8.41
N PRO A 17 -0.98 -1.23 -8.96
CA PRO A 17 0.20 -0.38 -9.11
C PRO A 17 -0.10 0.83 -10.01
N MET A 18 0.47 1.96 -9.67
CA MET A 18 0.26 3.19 -10.41
C MET A 18 1.49 4.07 -10.30
N SER A 19 1.50 5.15 -11.07
CA SER A 19 2.60 6.09 -11.01
C SER A 19 2.58 6.83 -9.69
N LYS A 20 3.72 7.39 -9.31
CA LYS A 20 3.81 8.16 -8.07
C LYS A 20 2.83 9.33 -8.08
N HIS A 21 2.74 10.00 -9.22
CA HIS A 21 1.85 11.16 -9.34
C HIS A 21 0.40 10.77 -9.07
N GLU A 22 -0.04 9.69 -9.69
CA GLU A 22 -1.41 9.21 -9.49
C GLU A 22 -1.63 8.78 -8.05
N ALA A 23 -0.66 8.11 -7.47
CA ALA A 23 -0.79 7.65 -6.09
C ALA A 23 -0.96 8.83 -5.15
N ILE A 24 -0.21 9.90 -5.36
CA ILE A 24 -0.32 11.07 -4.51
C ILE A 24 -1.68 11.73 -4.65
N LEU A 25 -2.21 11.79 -5.86
CA LEU A 25 -3.53 12.37 -6.08
C LEU A 25 -4.60 11.59 -5.35
N ILE A 26 -4.53 10.27 -5.43
CA ILE A 26 -5.52 9.43 -4.75
C ILE A 26 -5.37 9.53 -3.24
N LEU A 27 -4.13 9.60 -2.77
CA LEU A 27 -3.88 9.77 -1.34
C LEU A 27 -4.55 11.03 -0.82
N LYS A 28 -4.43 12.12 -1.57
CA LYS A 28 -5.05 13.38 -1.19
C LYS A 28 -6.57 13.26 -1.16
N GLU A 29 -7.14 12.54 -2.11
CA GLU A 29 -8.58 12.32 -2.16
C GLU A 29 -9.05 11.57 -0.92
N TYR A 30 -8.35 10.50 -0.56
CA TYR A 30 -8.70 9.75 0.64
C TYR A 30 -8.60 10.63 1.87
N ASN A 31 -7.54 11.44 1.93
CA ASN A 31 -7.34 12.31 3.07
C ASN A 31 -8.49 13.30 3.24
N LYS A 32 -8.98 13.82 2.11
CA LYS A 32 -10.12 14.75 2.15
C LYS A 32 -11.36 14.07 2.71
N LYS A 33 -11.51 12.78 2.46
CA LYS A 33 -12.68 12.03 2.93
C LYS A 33 -12.49 11.48 4.33
N GLY A 34 -11.37 11.79 4.95
CA GLY A 34 -11.09 11.28 6.28
C GLY A 34 -10.67 9.83 6.30
N ILE A 35 -10.21 9.31 5.18
CA ILE A 35 -9.79 7.92 5.08
C ILE A 35 -8.28 7.86 5.26
N SER A 36 -7.83 7.09 6.23
CA SER A 36 -6.40 6.91 6.48
C SER A 36 -5.83 5.93 5.48
N SER A 37 -4.76 6.34 4.82
CA SER A 37 -4.11 5.48 3.81
C SER A 37 -2.65 5.87 3.70
N TYR A 38 -1.88 5.03 3.03
CA TYR A 38 -0.47 5.33 2.81
C TYR A 38 -0.02 4.72 1.50
N VAL A 39 1.07 5.27 0.96
CA VAL A 39 1.62 4.88 -0.33
C VAL A 39 2.92 4.12 -0.10
N ILE A 40 3.07 3.01 -0.79
CA ILE A 40 4.32 2.25 -0.73
C ILE A 40 4.78 1.92 -2.15
N PRO A 41 6.09 1.81 -2.37
CA PRO A 41 6.58 1.31 -3.66
C PRO A 41 6.18 -0.14 -3.84
N LYS A 42 5.88 -0.51 -5.08
CA LYS A 42 5.48 -1.87 -5.38
C LYS A 42 6.51 -2.89 -4.90
N ASN A 43 7.78 -2.56 -5.06
CA ASN A 43 8.83 -3.48 -4.63
C ASN A 43 8.80 -3.70 -3.12
N ASN A 44 8.55 -2.64 -2.38
CA ASN A 44 8.47 -2.76 -0.93
C ASN A 44 7.28 -3.61 -0.52
N TYR A 45 6.16 -3.44 -1.21
CA TYR A 45 4.99 -4.24 -0.90
C TYR A 45 5.27 -5.73 -1.08
N MET A 46 5.92 -6.07 -2.18
CA MET A 46 6.23 -7.47 -2.44
C MET A 46 7.18 -8.03 -1.39
N THR A 47 8.16 -7.25 -0.98
CA THR A 47 9.10 -7.66 0.05
C THR A 47 8.37 -7.86 1.38
N ILE A 48 7.54 -6.91 1.75
CA ILE A 48 6.80 -6.98 3.00
C ILE A 48 5.87 -8.18 2.99
N ASN A 49 5.21 -8.41 1.88
CA ASN A 49 4.30 -9.53 1.78
C ASN A 49 5.02 -10.86 1.95
N TYR A 50 6.20 -10.98 1.37
CA TYR A 50 6.99 -12.18 1.51
C TYR A 50 7.43 -12.39 2.96
N ILE A 51 7.90 -11.33 3.58
CA ILE A 51 8.33 -11.39 4.97
C ILE A 51 7.18 -11.72 5.89
N ASN A 52 6.02 -11.15 5.64
CA ASN A 52 4.85 -11.40 6.46
C ASN A 52 4.43 -12.86 6.42
N LYS A 53 4.50 -13.48 5.25
CA LYS A 53 4.17 -14.89 5.14
C LYS A 53 5.10 -15.73 5.99
N ASN A 54 6.39 -15.44 5.92
CA ASN A 54 7.37 -16.17 6.70
C ASN A 54 7.21 -15.89 8.18
N SER A 55 6.96 -14.64 8.53
CA SER A 55 6.81 -14.25 9.91
C SER A 55 5.60 -14.91 10.53
N THR A 56 4.50 -14.97 9.78
CA THR A 56 3.30 -15.60 10.27
C THR A 56 3.56 -17.06 10.62
N SER A 57 4.28 -17.73 9.73
CA SER A 57 4.64 -19.12 9.98
C SER A 57 5.50 -19.23 11.23
N SER A 58 6.42 -18.31 11.39
CA SER A 58 7.33 -18.33 12.54
C SER A 58 6.60 -18.11 13.84
N LEU A 59 5.65 -17.19 13.81
CA LEU A 59 4.93 -16.82 15.03
C LEU A 59 3.94 -17.90 15.45
N GLU A 60 3.52 -18.67 14.51
CA GLU A 60 2.57 -19.74 14.82
C GLU A 60 3.26 -20.90 15.46
#